data_5307334c79d32b8dae64dfb6677d11e3
#
_entry.id   5307334c79d32b8dae64dfb6677d11e3
#
_cell.length_a   1.000
_cell.length_b   1.000
_cell.length_c   1.000
_cell.angle_alpha   90.00
_cell.angle_beta   90.00
_cell.angle_gamma   90.00
#
_symmetry.space_group_name_H-M   'P 1'
#
loop_
_entity.id
_entity.type
_entity.pdbx_description
1 polymer ?
#
loop_
_entity_poly.entity_id
_entity_poly.type
_entity_poly.pdbx_seq_one_letter_code
_entity_poly.pdbx_strand_id
1 'polypeptide(L)'
;HKAIRRQRQMCIRDRSQVLKEETGAKVRGIELNLLQRCAAHLASETDIEESYMAGKVAVENAVNGINGRMIGFERGVQDGKYACRTKLIPLMEVANVEKKIPREWINEAGNGVNHQFIEYALPLIQGEPNLPRQDSLPRFAKLKKVLAK
;
A
#
# COMPACT_ATOMS: atom_id res chain seq x y z
N HIS A 1 -4.24 -9.40 -13.70
CA HIS A 1 -4.28 -9.35 -12.21
C HIS A 1 -5.00 -10.54 -11.55
N LYS A 2 -6.08 -11.09 -12.11
CA LYS A 2 -6.76 -12.28 -11.55
C LYS A 2 -5.91 -13.56 -11.63
N ALA A 3 -5.16 -13.75 -12.71
CA ALA A 3 -4.29 -14.91 -12.90
C ALA A 3 -3.13 -14.94 -11.90
N ILE A 4 -2.47 -13.81 -11.65
CA ILE A 4 -1.35 -13.70 -10.70
C ILE A 4 -1.81 -13.96 -9.26
N ARG A 5 -2.98 -13.46 -8.86
CA ARG A 5 -3.55 -13.75 -7.54
C ARG A 5 -3.87 -15.23 -7.35
N ARG A 6 -4.46 -15.89 -8.37
CA ARG A 6 -4.71 -17.34 -8.34
C ARG A 6 -3.42 -18.14 -8.19
N GLN A 7 -2.39 -17.76 -8.91
CA GLN A 7 -1.09 -18.45 -8.85
C GLN A 7 -0.44 -18.28 -7.46
N ARG A 8 -0.49 -17.11 -6.85
CA ARG A 8 0.02 -16.90 -5.47
C ARG A 8 -0.75 -17.72 -4.43
N GLN A 9 -2.08 -17.77 -4.52
CA GLN A 9 -2.90 -18.59 -3.62
C GLN A 9 -2.65 -20.08 -3.79
N MET A 10 -2.46 -20.55 -5.02
CA MET A 10 -2.05 -21.93 -5.31
C MET A 10 -0.70 -22.23 -4.65
N CYS A 11 0.31 -21.39 -4.82
CA CYS A 11 1.63 -21.60 -4.21
C CYS A 11 1.61 -21.68 -2.68
N ILE A 12 0.77 -20.89 -1.99
CA ILE A 12 0.62 -20.95 -0.53
C ILE A 12 -0.03 -22.27 -0.12
N ARG A 13 -1.07 -22.71 -0.82
CA ARG A 13 -1.75 -23.97 -0.56
C ARG A 13 -0.85 -25.16 -0.81
N ASP A 14 -0.16 -25.20 -1.94
CA ASP A 14 0.77 -26.27 -2.31
C ASP A 14 1.88 -26.41 -1.27
N ARG A 15 2.51 -25.31 -0.85
CA ARG A 15 3.53 -25.33 0.22
C ARG A 15 2.98 -25.80 1.55
N SER A 16 1.76 -25.38 1.91
CA SER A 16 1.11 -25.82 3.14
C SER A 16 0.82 -27.33 3.10
N GLN A 17 0.45 -27.86 1.93
CA GLN A 17 0.20 -29.29 1.75
C GLN A 17 1.49 -30.09 1.87
N VAL A 18 2.55 -29.70 1.15
CA VAL A 18 3.86 -30.35 1.24
C VAL A 18 4.39 -30.36 2.68
N LEU A 19 4.35 -29.22 3.37
CA LEU A 19 4.79 -29.14 4.76
C LEU A 19 3.97 -30.06 5.68
N LYS A 20 2.67 -30.17 5.44
CA LYS A 20 1.81 -31.05 6.23
C LYS A 20 2.17 -32.52 6.00
N GLU A 21 2.41 -32.90 4.74
CA GLU A 21 2.77 -34.28 4.36
C GLU A 21 4.15 -34.69 4.92
N GLU A 22 5.14 -33.80 4.82
CA GLU A 22 6.50 -34.06 5.26
C GLU A 22 6.68 -34.06 6.79
N THR A 23 5.91 -33.23 7.50
CA THR A 23 6.11 -33.05 8.96
C THR A 23 5.00 -33.66 9.81
N GLY A 24 3.87 -34.03 9.23
CA GLY A 24 2.67 -34.42 9.98
C GLY A 24 2.03 -33.32 10.82
N ALA A 25 2.57 -32.09 10.76
CA ALA A 25 2.11 -30.97 11.55
C ALA A 25 0.82 -30.35 10.99
N LYS A 26 0.08 -29.65 11.87
CA LYS A 26 -1.07 -28.84 11.43
C LYS A 26 -0.58 -27.56 10.76
N VAL A 27 -0.61 -27.51 9.45
CA VAL A 27 -0.17 -26.36 8.66
C VAL A 27 -1.36 -25.55 8.13
N ARG A 28 -1.25 -24.23 8.17
CA ARG A 28 -2.21 -23.28 7.59
C ARG A 28 -1.49 -22.23 6.77
N GLY A 29 -1.94 -22.04 5.53
CA GLY A 29 -1.51 -20.89 4.71
C GLY A 29 -2.31 -19.64 5.12
N ILE A 30 -1.62 -18.59 5.56
CA ILE A 30 -2.22 -17.32 5.95
C ILE A 30 -1.78 -16.24 4.98
N GLU A 31 -2.74 -15.59 4.31
CA GLU A 31 -2.50 -14.42 3.48
C GLU A 31 -2.91 -13.16 4.28
N LEU A 32 -1.94 -12.31 4.61
CA LEU A 32 -2.14 -11.17 5.51
C LEU A 32 -2.77 -9.93 4.84
N ASN A 33 -3.17 -10.00 3.60
CA ASN A 33 -3.63 -8.87 2.81
C ASN A 33 -4.87 -8.14 3.38
N LEU A 34 -5.91 -8.86 3.79
CA LEU A 34 -7.14 -8.25 4.32
C LEU A 34 -6.97 -7.75 5.74
N LEU A 35 -6.35 -8.52 6.60
CA LEU A 35 -6.07 -8.13 7.99
C LEU A 35 -5.26 -6.85 8.05
N GLN A 36 -4.24 -6.75 7.22
CA GLN A 36 -3.38 -5.57 7.13
C GLN A 36 -4.17 -4.32 6.69
N ARG A 37 -5.07 -4.47 5.72
CA ARG A 37 -5.88 -3.34 5.22
C ARG A 37 -6.98 -2.90 6.19
N CYS A 38 -7.43 -3.78 7.06
CA CYS A 38 -8.46 -3.49 8.05
C CYS A 38 -7.90 -3.03 9.40
N ALA A 39 -6.58 -3.06 9.58
CA ALA A 39 -5.92 -2.69 10.83
C ALA A 39 -5.62 -1.18 10.89
N ALA A 40 -6.67 -0.35 10.91
CA ALA A 40 -6.54 1.11 10.96
C ALA A 40 -5.66 1.61 12.13
N HIS A 41 -5.60 0.87 13.23
CA HIS A 41 -4.75 1.18 14.39
C HIS A 41 -3.25 0.97 14.15
N LEU A 42 -2.86 0.34 13.05
CA LEU A 42 -1.48 0.14 12.62
C LEU A 42 -1.11 1.00 11.41
N ALA A 43 -2.03 1.82 10.91
CA ALA A 43 -1.74 2.72 9.81
C ALA A 43 -0.77 3.82 10.29
N SER A 44 0.16 4.24 9.43
CA SER A 44 1.02 5.39 9.70
C SER A 44 0.32 6.69 9.33
N GLU A 45 0.60 7.76 10.04
CA GLU A 45 0.08 9.09 9.71
C GLU A 45 0.54 9.54 8.32
N THR A 46 1.81 9.32 7.99
CA THR A 46 2.37 9.65 6.67
C THR A 46 1.59 8.98 5.53
N ASP A 47 1.30 7.68 5.64
CA ASP A 47 0.58 6.95 4.58
C ASP A 47 -0.88 7.43 4.44
N ILE A 48 -1.53 7.76 5.56
CA ILE A 48 -2.89 8.32 5.56
C ILE A 48 -2.91 9.70 4.91
N GLU A 49 -2.00 10.60 5.28
CA GLU A 49 -1.95 11.95 4.74
C GLU A 49 -1.61 11.97 3.26
N GLU A 50 -0.65 11.17 2.83
CA GLU A 50 -0.29 11.06 1.41
C GLU A 50 -1.43 10.46 0.59
N SER A 51 -2.11 9.44 1.09
CA SER A 51 -3.28 8.85 0.44
C SER A 51 -4.43 9.85 0.31
N TYR A 52 -4.70 10.62 1.36
CA TYR A 52 -5.70 11.68 1.35
C TYR A 52 -5.33 12.78 0.33
N MET A 53 -4.09 13.23 0.33
CA MET A 53 -3.58 14.22 -0.61
C MET A 53 -3.73 13.76 -2.06
N ALA A 54 -3.38 12.50 -2.35
CA ALA A 54 -3.54 11.93 -3.68
C ALA A 54 -5.01 11.93 -4.13
N GLY A 55 -5.92 11.51 -3.26
CA GLY A 55 -7.36 11.50 -3.54
C GLY A 55 -7.91 12.91 -3.77
N LYS A 56 -7.55 13.86 -2.92
CA LYS A 56 -7.96 15.27 -3.05
C LYS A 56 -7.51 15.86 -4.38
N VAL A 57 -6.23 15.74 -4.72
CA VAL A 57 -5.66 16.26 -5.96
C VAL A 57 -6.27 15.58 -7.19
N ALA A 58 -6.59 14.29 -7.11
CA ALA A 58 -7.27 13.58 -8.19
C ALA A 58 -8.65 14.18 -8.49
N VAL A 59 -9.44 14.44 -7.45
CA VAL A 59 -10.78 15.06 -7.60
C VAL A 59 -10.66 16.50 -8.12
N GLU A 60 -9.77 17.30 -7.57
CA GLU A 60 -9.54 18.69 -8.02
C GLU A 60 -9.18 18.75 -9.51
N ASN A 61 -8.29 17.88 -9.96
CA ASN A 61 -7.93 17.82 -11.38
C ASN A 61 -9.08 17.34 -12.27
N ALA A 62 -9.84 16.33 -11.82
CA ALA A 62 -11.01 15.85 -12.56
C ALA A 62 -12.08 16.93 -12.73
N VAL A 63 -12.38 17.69 -11.68
CA VAL A 63 -13.31 18.83 -11.72
C VAL A 63 -12.82 19.92 -12.69
N ASN A 64 -11.51 20.14 -12.75
CA ASN A 64 -10.89 21.08 -13.68
C ASN A 64 -10.75 20.54 -15.13
N GLY A 65 -11.36 19.39 -15.42
CA GLY A 65 -11.37 18.78 -16.77
C GLY A 65 -10.07 18.06 -17.14
N ILE A 66 -9.13 17.90 -16.23
CA ILE A 66 -7.89 17.15 -16.47
C ILE A 66 -8.19 15.66 -16.33
N ASN A 67 -8.07 14.91 -17.41
CA ASN A 67 -8.30 13.47 -17.46
C ASN A 67 -7.10 12.74 -18.09
N GLY A 68 -7.15 11.41 -18.14
CA GLY A 68 -6.08 10.59 -18.71
C GLY A 68 -4.76 10.65 -17.93
N ARG A 69 -4.81 11.02 -16.65
CA ARG A 69 -3.67 11.15 -15.76
C ARG A 69 -3.84 10.30 -14.50
N MET A 70 -2.74 9.85 -13.95
CA MET A 70 -2.66 9.25 -12.63
C MET A 70 -1.95 10.22 -11.68
N ILE A 71 -2.41 10.29 -10.43
CA ILE A 71 -1.66 10.98 -9.40
C ILE A 71 -0.53 10.07 -8.94
N GLY A 72 0.69 10.54 -9.10
CA GLY A 72 1.88 9.91 -8.56
C GLY A 72 2.49 10.73 -7.43
N PHE A 73 3.39 10.11 -6.69
CA PHE A 73 4.17 10.75 -5.64
C PHE A 73 5.58 11.06 -6.11
N GLU A 74 6.05 12.23 -5.75
CA GLU A 74 7.43 12.63 -5.92
C GLU A 74 8.05 12.88 -4.56
N ARG A 75 9.07 12.09 -4.24
CA ARG A 75 9.80 12.20 -2.98
C ARG A 75 10.80 13.34 -3.04
N GLY A 76 10.90 14.05 -1.95
CA GLY A 76 11.87 15.13 -1.77
C GLY A 76 12.35 15.21 -0.34
N VAL A 77 13.18 16.19 -0.09
CA VAL A 77 13.64 16.57 1.25
C VAL A 77 13.34 18.05 1.42
N GLN A 78 12.68 18.41 2.52
CA GLN A 78 12.44 19.78 2.93
C GLN A 78 12.95 19.94 4.36
N ASP A 79 13.82 20.92 4.59
CA ASP A 79 14.43 21.19 5.90
C ASP A 79 15.07 19.95 6.55
N GLY A 80 15.74 19.12 5.72
CA GLY A 80 16.40 17.88 6.15
C GLY A 80 15.44 16.72 6.49
N LYS A 81 14.14 16.89 6.26
CA LYS A 81 13.11 15.86 6.51
C LYS A 81 12.50 15.38 5.21
N TYR A 82 11.97 14.15 5.25
CA TYR A 82 11.17 13.60 4.16
C TYR A 82 10.01 14.52 3.82
N ALA A 83 9.80 14.73 2.53
CA ALA A 83 8.65 15.46 1.99
C ALA A 83 8.11 14.74 0.76
N CYS A 84 6.80 14.75 0.61
CA CYS A 84 6.11 14.17 -0.53
C CYS A 84 5.33 15.24 -1.28
N ARG A 85 5.38 15.20 -2.60
CA ARG A 85 4.58 16.04 -3.50
C ARG A 85 3.82 15.16 -4.47
N THR A 86 2.67 15.61 -4.89
CA THR A 86 1.92 14.94 -5.96
C THR A 86 2.37 15.44 -7.34
N LYS A 87 2.36 14.53 -8.32
CA LYS A 87 2.54 14.88 -9.73
C LYS A 87 1.54 14.15 -10.61
N LEU A 88 1.20 14.77 -11.73
CA LEU A 88 0.35 14.18 -12.75
C LEU A 88 1.20 13.36 -13.73
N ILE A 89 0.89 12.07 -13.85
CA ILE A 89 1.59 11.15 -14.74
C ILE A 89 0.61 10.72 -15.85
N PRO A 90 0.97 10.81 -17.13
CA PRO A 90 0.15 10.29 -18.21
C PRO A 90 -0.16 8.80 -18.00
N LEU A 91 -1.41 8.37 -18.20
CA LEU A 91 -1.80 6.97 -18.03
C LEU A 91 -0.98 6.02 -18.90
N MET A 92 -0.56 6.44 -20.09
CA MET A 92 0.24 5.62 -20.99
C MET A 92 1.63 5.30 -20.45
N GLU A 93 2.16 6.10 -19.53
CA GLU A 93 3.46 5.87 -18.89
C GLU A 93 3.39 4.87 -17.74
N VAL A 94 2.19 4.64 -17.18
CA VAL A 94 2.00 3.79 -16.00
C VAL A 94 1.14 2.57 -16.26
N ALA A 95 0.33 2.58 -17.33
CA ALA A 95 -0.52 1.46 -17.68
C ALA A 95 0.32 0.24 -18.06
N ASN A 96 0.06 -0.90 -17.39
CA ASN A 96 0.78 -2.16 -17.57
C ASN A 96 2.28 -2.10 -17.23
N VAL A 97 2.75 -1.04 -16.57
CA VAL A 97 4.12 -0.92 -16.06
C VAL A 97 4.15 -1.28 -14.58
N GLU A 98 5.06 -2.14 -14.19
CA GLU A 98 5.29 -2.54 -12.80
C GLU A 98 6.61 -1.92 -12.30
N LYS A 99 6.53 -1.08 -11.27
CA LYS A 99 7.71 -0.59 -10.57
C LYS A 99 8.19 -1.67 -9.60
N LYS A 100 9.39 -2.18 -9.80
CA LYS A 100 10.01 -3.19 -8.94
C LYS A 100 11.00 -2.55 -7.97
N ILE A 101 11.24 -3.26 -6.86
CA ILE A 101 12.32 -2.91 -5.94
C ILE A 101 13.65 -3.19 -6.66
N PRO A 102 14.61 -2.24 -6.65
CA PRO A 102 15.95 -2.46 -7.18
C PRO A 102 16.61 -3.69 -6.56
N ARG A 103 17.26 -4.51 -7.37
CA ARG A 103 17.87 -5.76 -6.89
C ARG A 103 18.96 -5.51 -5.85
N GLU A 104 19.67 -4.42 -5.96
CA GLU A 104 20.72 -3.96 -5.04
C GLU A 104 20.19 -3.60 -3.64
N TRP A 105 18.88 -3.44 -3.48
CA TRP A 105 18.25 -3.23 -2.16
C TRP A 105 17.97 -4.52 -1.40
N ILE A 106 18.17 -5.66 -2.07
CA ILE A 106 18.03 -6.98 -1.48
C ILE A 106 19.42 -7.52 -1.16
N ASN A 107 19.60 -8.11 0.01
CA ASN A 107 20.88 -8.70 0.40
C ASN A 107 21.29 -9.88 -0.52
N GLU A 108 22.55 -10.28 -0.45
CA GLU A 108 23.09 -11.39 -1.29
C GLU A 108 22.36 -12.71 -1.05
N ALA A 109 22.00 -13.00 0.20
CA ALA A 109 21.26 -14.22 0.55
C ALA A 109 19.80 -14.23 0.04
N GLY A 110 19.27 -13.09 -0.42
CA GLY A 110 17.91 -12.96 -0.96
C GLY A 110 16.79 -13.05 0.07
N ASN A 111 17.10 -13.01 1.36
CA ASN A 111 16.15 -13.16 2.47
C ASN A 111 16.00 -11.92 3.34
N GLY A 112 16.61 -10.80 2.96
CA GLY A 112 16.55 -9.54 3.69
C GLY A 112 16.78 -8.34 2.78
N VAL A 113 16.70 -7.15 3.34
CA VAL A 113 16.85 -5.87 2.64
C VAL A 113 18.04 -5.09 3.18
N ASN A 114 18.62 -4.25 2.32
CA ASN A 114 19.73 -3.39 2.66
C ASN A 114 19.27 -2.04 3.22
N HIS A 115 20.22 -1.24 3.67
CA HIS A 115 19.96 0.08 4.25
C HIS A 115 19.20 1.02 3.31
N GLN A 116 19.45 0.97 2.00
CA GLN A 116 18.72 1.79 1.01
C GLN A 116 17.21 1.54 1.03
N PHE A 117 16.78 0.28 1.22
CA PHE A 117 15.36 0.00 1.38
C PHE A 117 14.81 0.56 2.68
N ILE A 118 15.59 0.50 3.77
CA ILE A 118 15.19 1.07 5.07
C ILE A 118 15.02 2.58 4.95
N GLU A 119 15.98 3.28 4.36
CA GLU A 119 15.88 4.72 4.08
C GLU A 119 14.67 5.08 3.22
N TYR A 120 14.33 4.21 2.26
CA TYR A 120 13.15 4.39 1.44
C TYR A 120 11.84 4.18 2.23
N ALA A 121 11.74 3.14 3.03
CA ALA A 121 10.50 2.73 3.67
C ALA A 121 10.24 3.43 5.02
N LEU A 122 11.30 3.76 5.77
CA LEU A 122 11.18 4.28 7.13
C LEU A 122 10.29 5.53 7.25
N PRO A 123 10.40 6.55 6.37
CA PRO A 123 9.53 7.72 6.47
C PRO A 123 8.05 7.40 6.26
N LEU A 124 7.75 6.36 5.46
CA LEU A 124 6.36 5.99 5.12
C LEU A 124 5.61 5.29 6.25
N ILE A 125 6.33 4.76 7.25
CA ILE A 125 5.76 4.06 8.39
C ILE A 125 5.79 4.89 9.68
N GLN A 126 6.03 6.18 9.57
CA GLN A 126 6.12 7.09 10.71
C GLN A 126 4.81 7.82 10.99
N GLY A 127 4.69 8.32 12.21
CA GLY A 127 3.55 9.04 12.71
C GLY A 127 2.43 8.12 13.22
N GLU A 128 1.77 8.58 14.29
CA GLU A 128 0.61 7.91 14.88
C GLU A 128 -0.65 8.71 14.53
N PRO A 129 -1.55 8.17 13.69
CA PRO A 129 -2.75 8.88 13.31
C PRO A 129 -3.70 9.00 14.50
N ASN A 130 -4.27 10.18 14.69
CA ASN A 130 -5.32 10.40 15.68
C ASN A 130 -6.65 9.84 15.17
N LEU A 131 -6.83 8.53 15.31
CA LEU A 131 -8.04 7.87 14.85
C LEU A 131 -9.24 8.19 15.74
N PRO A 132 -10.36 8.69 15.19
CA PRO A 132 -11.57 8.91 15.96
C PRO A 132 -12.12 7.58 16.51
N ARG A 133 -12.45 7.57 17.78
CA ARG A 133 -13.00 6.42 18.48
C ARG A 133 -14.35 6.74 19.09
N GLN A 134 -15.18 5.71 19.25
CA GLN A 134 -16.42 5.72 19.98
C GLN A 134 -16.52 4.43 20.78
N ASP A 135 -16.71 4.52 22.08
CA ASP A 135 -16.80 3.36 22.99
C ASP A 135 -15.58 2.40 22.84
N SER A 136 -14.39 2.98 22.77
CA SER A 136 -13.10 2.28 22.55
C SER A 136 -12.93 1.60 21.18
N LEU A 137 -13.91 1.68 20.30
CA LEU A 137 -13.86 1.13 18.93
C LEU A 137 -13.53 2.24 17.90
N PRO A 138 -12.85 1.89 16.80
CA PRO A 138 -12.65 2.84 15.72
C PRO A 138 -13.99 3.34 15.16
N ARG A 139 -14.14 4.65 15.03
CA ARG A 139 -15.34 5.27 14.45
C ARG A 139 -15.12 5.49 12.96
N PHE A 140 -15.76 4.69 12.13
CA PHE A 140 -15.73 4.83 10.69
C PHE A 140 -16.71 5.89 10.19
N ALA A 141 -16.33 6.63 9.14
CA ALA A 141 -17.22 7.57 8.49
C ALA A 141 -18.41 6.84 7.84
N LYS A 142 -19.60 7.36 8.05
CA LYS A 142 -20.83 6.89 7.39
C LYS A 142 -21.21 7.89 6.32
N LEU A 143 -21.00 7.56 5.06
CA LEU A 143 -21.37 8.42 3.95
C LEU A 143 -22.87 8.34 3.69
N LYS A 144 -23.50 9.48 3.56
CA LYS A 144 -24.88 9.59 3.13
C LYS A 144 -24.97 9.29 1.64
N LYS A 145 -25.67 8.22 1.28
CA LYS A 145 -25.91 7.87 -0.12
C LYS A 145 -27.02 8.77 -0.67
N VAL A 146 -26.67 9.64 -1.60
CA VAL A 146 -27.60 10.51 -2.32
C VAL A 146 -27.58 10.11 -3.78
N LEU A 147 -28.75 9.82 -4.34
CA LEU A 147 -28.86 9.52 -5.77
C LEU A 147 -28.57 10.80 -6.58
N ALA A 148 -27.76 10.65 -7.63
CA ALA A 148 -27.60 11.69 -8.62
C ALA A 148 -28.96 11.93 -9.33
N LYS A 149 -29.31 13.20 -9.51
CA LYS A 149 -30.51 13.57 -10.26
C LYS A 149 -30.18 13.59 -11.75
#